data_3387bdd0652d8c25d50f57c8a155d584
#
_entry.id   3387bdd0652d8c25d50f57c8a155d584
#
_cell.length_a   1.000
_cell.length_b   1.000
_cell.length_c   1.000
_cell.angle_alpha   90.00
_cell.angle_beta   90.00
_cell.angle_gamma   90.00
#
_symmetry.space_group_name_H-M   'P 1'
#
loop_
_entity.id
_entity.type
_entity.pdbx_description
1 polymer ?
#
loop_
_entity_poly.entity_id
_entity_poly.type
_entity_poly.pdbx_seq_one_letter_code
_entity_poly.pdbx_strand_id
1 'polypeptide(L)'
;MSSLYLDHFGLNKPPFQITPDLVFFFAGGHRGDILSALLHVAQHEEGIMTLVAEVGSGKTLLARLMISRLPQDICTIYLANPSFSRDEILGAIARDLGLTDLPRSTEARLAALQNELLRRHAAGQRVLLVIDEAHAMPLDSLEEVRLLSNLETDQHKLINIMLFGQPELDETLADRRMRQVRDRVVHRFQLTPLPADEAAAYVDHRLRAAGWSGGALFAPAAMALLIKSSGGRARRINLLADKALLGAYAGGKLTVQVEQVRNAVAELHDNIATPWRWHLHGWPWAVVSVAVLLGVWLAFVWGQRSAKLTAATATITEQPTSVANPPFVPNQSAPLPALAPVTAAAMAPAALSVLPMPQESTPVQANDLPPWMSILLPYLERTRNQLQNPELTGYTLQIAALPRETPAVAYLQTVVQQIGQEHVYAQLSHYNGKDFIAVFIGKFSSIAEANAARNDLPEALKANKPIVRTWLKIRQDQLP
;
A
#
# COMPACT_ATOMS: atom_id res chain seq x y z
N MET A 1 -1.88 -9.93 -20.47
CA MET A 1 -0.94 -11.06 -20.67
C MET A 1 -1.61 -12.44 -20.59
N SER A 2 -2.72 -12.59 -19.89
CA SER A 2 -3.38 -13.90 -19.69
C SER A 2 -4.08 -14.51 -20.91
N SER A 3 -4.12 -13.84 -22.06
CA SER A 3 -4.79 -14.36 -23.26
C SER A 3 -3.90 -15.24 -24.15
N LEU A 4 -2.58 -15.23 -23.94
CA LEU A 4 -1.62 -15.88 -24.84
C LEU A 4 -1.73 -17.40 -24.87
N TYR A 5 -2.17 -18.03 -23.78
CA TYR A 5 -2.25 -19.48 -23.65
C TYR A 5 -3.66 -20.05 -23.83
N LEU A 6 -4.68 -19.20 -24.06
CA LEU A 6 -6.07 -19.65 -24.11
C LEU A 6 -6.33 -20.66 -25.22
N ASP A 7 -5.93 -20.32 -26.43
CA ASP A 7 -6.10 -21.18 -27.61
C ASP A 7 -5.30 -22.48 -27.47
N HIS A 8 -4.12 -22.42 -26.85
CA HIS A 8 -3.24 -23.57 -26.66
C HIS A 8 -3.89 -24.63 -25.75
N PHE A 9 -4.58 -24.19 -24.68
CA PHE A 9 -5.27 -25.08 -23.76
C PHE A 9 -6.77 -25.21 -24.04
N GLY A 10 -7.31 -24.58 -25.08
CA GLY A 10 -8.74 -24.62 -25.38
C GLY A 10 -9.60 -23.96 -24.30
N LEU A 11 -9.13 -22.87 -23.72
CA LEU A 11 -9.82 -22.11 -22.70
C LEU A 11 -10.58 -20.93 -23.31
N ASN A 12 -11.82 -20.69 -22.86
CA ASN A 12 -12.64 -19.57 -23.33
C ASN A 12 -12.27 -18.23 -22.68
N LYS A 13 -11.70 -18.26 -21.45
CA LYS A 13 -11.30 -17.10 -20.68
C LYS A 13 -10.19 -17.45 -19.71
N PRO A 14 -9.39 -16.46 -19.23
CA PRO A 14 -8.31 -16.73 -18.30
C PRO A 14 -8.85 -17.27 -16.97
N PRO A 15 -8.44 -18.49 -16.57
CA PRO A 15 -9.00 -19.16 -15.38
C PRO A 15 -8.55 -18.51 -14.05
N PHE A 16 -7.36 -17.88 -14.03
CA PHE A 16 -6.72 -17.44 -12.80
C PHE A 16 -6.57 -15.92 -12.68
N GLN A 17 -7.56 -15.18 -13.20
CA GLN A 17 -7.61 -13.73 -13.04
C GLN A 17 -7.66 -13.32 -11.57
N ILE A 18 -6.99 -12.20 -11.24
CA ILE A 18 -6.99 -11.60 -9.91
C ILE A 18 -8.26 -10.79 -9.67
N THR A 19 -8.81 -10.18 -10.74
CA THR A 19 -10.05 -9.40 -10.66
C THR A 19 -11.20 -10.29 -10.24
N PRO A 20 -12.00 -9.89 -9.24
CA PRO A 20 -13.17 -10.66 -8.80
C PRO A 20 -14.19 -10.83 -9.94
N ASP A 21 -14.48 -12.09 -10.30
CA ASP A 21 -15.53 -12.49 -11.24
C ASP A 21 -16.39 -13.55 -10.57
N LEU A 22 -17.70 -13.27 -10.46
CA LEU A 22 -18.67 -14.12 -9.74
C LEU A 22 -18.82 -15.51 -10.36
N VAL A 23 -18.54 -15.66 -11.66
CA VAL A 23 -18.59 -16.96 -12.36
C VAL A 23 -17.56 -17.95 -11.79
N PHE A 24 -16.46 -17.46 -11.24
CA PHE A 24 -15.41 -18.27 -10.64
C PHE A 24 -15.59 -18.49 -9.13
N PHE A 25 -16.77 -18.21 -8.58
CA PHE A 25 -17.00 -18.45 -7.16
C PHE A 25 -16.96 -19.95 -6.85
N PHE A 26 -16.09 -20.31 -5.92
CA PHE A 26 -15.95 -21.69 -5.41
C PHE A 26 -16.55 -21.78 -4.02
N ALA A 27 -17.55 -22.63 -3.84
CA ALA A 27 -18.29 -22.75 -2.58
C ALA A 27 -17.55 -23.59 -1.51
N GLY A 28 -16.48 -24.33 -1.88
CA GLY A 28 -15.70 -25.14 -0.95
C GLY A 28 -14.91 -24.31 0.06
N GLY A 29 -14.30 -24.99 1.04
CA GLY A 29 -13.58 -24.38 2.14
C GLY A 29 -14.48 -23.48 3.00
N HIS A 30 -15.70 -23.96 3.29
CA HIS A 30 -16.75 -23.25 4.04
C HIS A 30 -17.22 -21.93 3.42
N ARG A 31 -16.79 -21.59 2.18
CA ARG A 31 -17.18 -20.32 1.53
C ARG A 31 -18.66 -20.26 1.23
N GLY A 32 -19.26 -21.40 0.82
CA GLY A 32 -20.68 -21.54 0.61
C GLY A 32 -21.50 -21.36 1.88
N ASP A 33 -21.05 -21.98 2.97
CA ASP A 33 -21.70 -21.89 4.29
C ASP A 33 -21.64 -20.47 4.85
N ILE A 34 -20.45 -19.83 4.75
CA ILE A 34 -20.27 -18.43 5.16
C ILE A 34 -21.16 -17.50 4.33
N LEU A 35 -21.25 -17.71 3.00
CA LEU A 35 -22.13 -16.91 2.15
C LEU A 35 -23.61 -17.05 2.58
N SER A 36 -24.03 -18.28 2.86
CA SER A 36 -25.41 -18.55 3.32
C SER A 36 -25.68 -17.91 4.67
N ALA A 37 -24.73 -17.99 5.59
CA ALA A 37 -24.83 -17.31 6.90
C ALA A 37 -24.84 -15.79 6.76
N LEU A 38 -23.97 -15.20 5.93
CA LEU A 38 -23.99 -13.76 5.66
C LEU A 38 -25.31 -13.28 5.06
N LEU A 39 -25.89 -14.03 4.13
CA LEU A 39 -27.21 -13.74 3.56
C LEU A 39 -28.32 -13.82 4.62
N HIS A 40 -28.26 -14.82 5.49
CA HIS A 40 -29.22 -14.97 6.58
C HIS A 40 -29.17 -13.81 7.56
N VAL A 41 -27.97 -13.47 8.07
CA VAL A 41 -27.79 -12.35 9.02
C VAL A 41 -28.14 -11.01 8.40
N ALA A 42 -27.80 -10.78 7.11
CA ALA A 42 -28.19 -9.56 6.40
C ALA A 42 -29.72 -9.35 6.33
N GLN A 43 -30.46 -10.46 6.29
CA GLN A 43 -31.91 -10.44 6.13
C GLN A 43 -32.70 -10.46 7.46
N HIS A 44 -32.14 -11.06 8.50
CA HIS A 44 -32.90 -11.38 9.70
C HIS A 44 -32.33 -10.80 11.00
N GLU A 45 -31.06 -10.45 11.00
CA GLU A 45 -30.37 -10.00 12.20
C GLU A 45 -30.11 -8.48 12.14
N GLU A 46 -29.89 -7.88 13.31
CA GLU A 46 -29.62 -6.46 13.46
C GLU A 46 -28.28 -6.23 14.19
N GLY A 47 -27.55 -5.19 13.78
CA GLY A 47 -26.32 -4.78 14.43
C GLY A 47 -25.10 -4.77 13.50
N ILE A 48 -23.92 -4.92 14.11
CA ILE A 48 -22.64 -4.96 13.39
C ILE A 48 -22.20 -6.42 13.24
N MET A 49 -21.80 -6.78 12.03
CA MET A 49 -21.26 -8.10 11.71
C MET A 49 -19.86 -7.93 11.11
N THR A 50 -18.96 -8.87 11.36
CA THR A 50 -17.61 -8.84 10.80
C THR A 50 -17.30 -10.12 10.03
N LEU A 51 -16.59 -9.97 8.90
CA LEU A 51 -15.92 -11.07 8.22
C LEU A 51 -14.44 -10.75 8.10
N VAL A 52 -13.63 -11.57 8.75
CA VAL A 52 -12.18 -11.41 8.79
C VAL A 52 -11.52 -12.52 7.99
N ALA A 53 -10.57 -12.15 7.16
CA ALA A 53 -9.81 -13.09 6.35
C ALA A 53 -8.48 -12.50 5.87
N GLU A 54 -7.51 -13.35 5.64
CA GLU A 54 -6.22 -13.00 5.05
C GLU A 54 -6.33 -12.32 3.67
N VAL A 55 -5.29 -11.59 3.29
CA VAL A 55 -5.17 -11.00 1.95
C VAL A 55 -5.34 -12.06 0.86
N GLY A 56 -6.24 -11.79 -0.09
CA GLY A 56 -6.44 -12.68 -1.23
C GLY A 56 -7.22 -13.95 -0.94
N SER A 57 -7.95 -14.05 0.19
CA SER A 57 -8.85 -15.16 0.51
C SER A 57 -10.18 -15.10 -0.24
N GLY A 58 -10.51 -13.98 -0.88
CA GLY A 58 -11.74 -13.80 -1.64
C GLY A 58 -12.84 -13.00 -0.93
N LYS A 59 -12.53 -12.22 0.11
CA LYS A 59 -13.47 -11.34 0.84
C LYS A 59 -14.33 -10.48 -0.09
N THR A 60 -13.69 -9.71 -0.96
CA THR A 60 -14.37 -8.82 -1.91
C THR A 60 -15.30 -9.56 -2.87
N LEU A 61 -14.89 -10.78 -3.33
CA LEU A 61 -15.75 -11.63 -4.16
C LEU A 61 -16.99 -12.07 -3.38
N LEU A 62 -16.78 -12.49 -2.12
CA LEU A 62 -17.86 -12.92 -1.24
C LEU A 62 -18.83 -11.76 -0.93
N ALA A 63 -18.32 -10.56 -0.63
CA ALA A 63 -19.13 -9.36 -0.42
C ALA A 63 -19.97 -9.03 -1.65
N ARG A 64 -19.38 -9.02 -2.84
CA ARG A 64 -20.12 -8.74 -4.10
C ARG A 64 -21.16 -9.80 -4.40
N LEU A 65 -20.83 -11.08 -4.17
CA LEU A 65 -21.76 -12.17 -4.38
C LEU A 65 -22.93 -12.12 -3.41
N MET A 66 -22.66 -11.82 -2.13
CA MET A 66 -23.70 -11.58 -1.13
C MET A 66 -24.64 -10.47 -1.58
N ILE A 67 -24.10 -9.30 -1.93
CA ILE A 67 -24.88 -8.15 -2.40
C ILE A 67 -25.74 -8.51 -3.61
N SER A 68 -25.19 -9.26 -4.58
CA SER A 68 -25.94 -9.66 -5.78
C SER A 68 -27.10 -10.65 -5.52
N ARG A 69 -27.13 -11.26 -4.34
CA ARG A 69 -28.15 -12.26 -3.94
C ARG A 69 -29.12 -11.73 -2.90
N LEU A 70 -28.92 -10.51 -2.39
CA LEU A 70 -29.86 -9.89 -1.47
C LEU A 70 -31.18 -9.55 -2.17
N PRO A 71 -32.32 -9.67 -1.48
CA PRO A 71 -33.60 -9.27 -2.01
C PRO A 71 -33.70 -7.74 -2.21
N GLN A 72 -34.65 -7.30 -3.06
CA GLN A 72 -34.73 -5.91 -3.49
C GLN A 72 -35.25 -4.94 -2.40
N ASP A 73 -35.81 -5.43 -1.33
CA ASP A 73 -36.24 -4.67 -0.15
C ASP A 73 -35.04 -4.26 0.73
N ILE A 74 -33.83 -4.80 0.47
CA ILE A 74 -32.62 -4.38 1.15
C ILE A 74 -31.83 -3.39 0.28
N CYS A 75 -31.83 -2.13 0.68
CA CYS A 75 -30.99 -1.10 0.09
C CYS A 75 -29.56 -1.27 0.57
N THR A 76 -28.64 -1.63 -0.34
CA THR A 76 -27.24 -1.88 0.01
C THR A 76 -26.36 -0.70 -0.35
N ILE A 77 -25.59 -0.22 0.61
CA ILE A 77 -24.53 0.77 0.46
C ILE A 77 -23.20 0.02 0.50
N TYR A 78 -22.33 0.19 -0.52
CA TYR A 78 -21.06 -0.52 -0.60
C TYR A 78 -19.88 0.44 -0.63
N LEU A 79 -19.10 0.46 0.45
CA LEU A 79 -17.87 1.24 0.56
C LEU A 79 -16.66 0.35 0.31
N ALA A 80 -16.06 0.49 -0.88
CA ALA A 80 -14.94 -0.35 -1.33
C ALA A 80 -13.57 0.07 -0.78
N ASN A 81 -13.43 1.33 -0.35
CA ASN A 81 -12.19 1.87 0.23
C ASN A 81 -12.54 2.82 1.39
N PRO A 82 -12.41 2.37 2.63
CA PRO A 82 -12.87 3.10 3.79
C PRO A 82 -11.83 4.05 4.41
N SER A 83 -10.79 4.44 3.66
CA SER A 83 -9.80 5.44 4.13
C SER A 83 -10.40 6.85 4.25
N PHE A 84 -11.69 6.93 4.57
CA PHE A 84 -12.44 8.17 4.74
C PHE A 84 -12.27 8.69 6.16
N SER A 85 -12.20 10.01 6.28
CA SER A 85 -12.42 10.70 7.54
C SER A 85 -13.88 10.51 8.01
N ARG A 86 -14.16 10.88 9.27
CA ARG A 86 -15.49 10.84 9.86
C ARG A 86 -16.57 11.51 8.98
N ASP A 87 -16.27 12.72 8.48
CA ASP A 87 -17.22 13.49 7.67
C ASP A 87 -17.40 12.93 6.27
N GLU A 88 -16.37 12.35 5.70
CA GLU A 88 -16.39 11.76 4.36
C GLU A 88 -17.22 10.47 4.32
N ILE A 89 -17.15 9.65 5.38
CA ILE A 89 -17.95 8.42 5.45
C ILE A 89 -19.45 8.72 5.51
N LEU A 90 -19.86 9.70 6.32
CA LEU A 90 -21.27 10.15 6.37
C LEU A 90 -21.71 10.70 5.01
N GLY A 91 -20.85 11.48 4.35
CA GLY A 91 -21.11 12.01 3.02
C GLY A 91 -21.22 10.92 1.94
N ALA A 92 -20.41 9.87 2.03
CA ALA A 92 -20.47 8.74 1.09
C ALA A 92 -21.79 7.96 1.28
N ILE A 93 -22.15 7.63 2.51
CA ILE A 93 -23.40 6.95 2.85
C ILE A 93 -24.61 7.77 2.37
N ALA A 94 -24.61 9.06 2.63
CA ALA A 94 -25.72 9.93 2.24
C ALA A 94 -25.90 10.02 0.72
N ARG A 95 -24.80 10.11 -0.03
CA ARG A 95 -24.86 10.10 -1.52
C ARG A 95 -25.40 8.78 -2.07
N ASP A 96 -24.99 7.65 -1.52
CA ASP A 96 -25.49 6.33 -1.94
C ASP A 96 -26.98 6.16 -1.60
N LEU A 97 -27.47 6.84 -0.56
CA LEU A 97 -28.90 6.91 -0.23
C LEU A 97 -29.68 7.91 -1.10
N GLY A 98 -29.00 8.67 -1.97
CA GLY A 98 -29.61 9.63 -2.88
C GLY A 98 -29.81 11.03 -2.30
N LEU A 99 -29.17 11.37 -1.17
CA LEU A 99 -29.21 12.72 -0.60
C LEU A 99 -28.21 13.63 -1.35
N THR A 100 -28.73 14.62 -2.08
CA THR A 100 -27.92 15.52 -2.92
C THR A 100 -27.46 16.77 -2.17
N ASP A 101 -28.32 17.33 -1.29
CA ASP A 101 -28.07 18.55 -0.55
C ASP A 101 -27.67 18.23 0.89
N LEU A 102 -26.37 17.95 1.10
CA LEU A 102 -25.86 17.61 2.42
C LEU A 102 -25.50 18.88 3.20
N PRO A 103 -26.01 19.00 4.44
CA PRO A 103 -25.59 20.05 5.35
C PRO A 103 -24.06 20.04 5.59
N ARG A 104 -23.49 21.20 5.89
CA ARG A 104 -22.06 21.34 6.17
C ARG A 104 -21.68 20.81 7.56
N SER A 105 -22.57 20.91 8.55
CA SER A 105 -22.28 20.41 9.91
C SER A 105 -22.51 18.91 10.00
N THR A 106 -21.69 18.23 10.76
CA THR A 106 -21.75 16.77 11.01
C THR A 106 -23.07 16.36 11.66
N GLU A 107 -23.56 17.17 12.63
CA GLU A 107 -24.81 16.92 13.33
C GLU A 107 -26.02 17.00 12.40
N ALA A 108 -26.06 18.05 11.55
CA ALA A 108 -27.17 18.21 10.60
C ALA A 108 -27.11 17.12 9.50
N ARG A 109 -25.90 16.64 9.14
CA ARG A 109 -25.73 15.54 8.20
C ARG A 109 -26.23 14.22 8.79
N LEU A 110 -25.90 13.95 10.06
CA LEU A 110 -26.39 12.79 10.78
C LEU A 110 -27.91 12.80 10.91
N ALA A 111 -28.50 13.97 11.23
CA ALA A 111 -29.96 14.13 11.29
C ALA A 111 -30.64 13.90 9.92
N ALA A 112 -30.03 14.39 8.82
CA ALA A 112 -30.52 14.13 7.48
C ALA A 112 -30.48 12.64 7.11
N LEU A 113 -29.41 11.95 7.48
CA LEU A 113 -29.28 10.50 7.33
C LEU A 113 -30.34 9.76 8.14
N GLN A 114 -30.54 10.12 9.40
CA GLN A 114 -31.52 9.50 10.25
C GLN A 114 -32.94 9.65 9.66
N ASN A 115 -33.30 10.83 9.18
CA ASN A 115 -34.60 11.08 8.54
C ASN A 115 -34.79 10.21 7.29
N GLU A 116 -33.74 10.06 6.44
CA GLU A 116 -33.84 9.22 5.25
C GLU A 116 -33.96 7.73 5.63
N LEU A 117 -33.23 7.27 6.62
CA LEU A 117 -33.29 5.90 7.12
C LEU A 117 -34.71 5.60 7.70
N LEU A 118 -35.28 6.54 8.46
CA LEU A 118 -36.67 6.43 8.97
C LEU A 118 -37.67 6.37 7.82
N ARG A 119 -37.52 7.22 6.80
CA ARG A 119 -38.39 7.21 5.61
C ARG A 119 -38.35 5.85 4.90
N ARG A 120 -37.16 5.27 4.73
CA ARG A 120 -36.99 3.95 4.12
C ARG A 120 -37.60 2.85 4.98
N HIS A 121 -37.35 2.88 6.27
CA HIS A 121 -37.92 1.92 7.20
C HIS A 121 -39.46 1.96 7.17
N ALA A 122 -40.07 3.16 7.15
CA ALA A 122 -41.50 3.32 7.00
C ALA A 122 -42.05 2.78 5.66
N ALA A 123 -41.21 2.75 4.62
CA ALA A 123 -41.53 2.14 3.33
C ALA A 123 -41.26 0.61 3.28
N GLY A 124 -40.88 -0.01 4.40
CA GLY A 124 -40.57 -1.43 4.48
C GLY A 124 -39.17 -1.79 3.90
N GLN A 125 -38.31 -0.80 3.63
CA GLN A 125 -36.96 -1.03 3.14
C GLN A 125 -35.98 -1.09 4.31
N ARG A 126 -35.12 -2.11 4.30
CA ARG A 126 -33.96 -2.21 5.19
C ARG A 126 -32.74 -1.60 4.53
N VAL A 127 -31.80 -1.09 5.33
CA VAL A 127 -30.55 -0.55 4.84
C VAL A 127 -29.38 -1.37 5.38
N LEU A 128 -28.52 -1.85 4.48
CA LEU A 128 -27.31 -2.59 4.79
C LEU A 128 -26.09 -1.81 4.30
N LEU A 129 -25.24 -1.41 5.23
CA LEU A 129 -23.93 -0.82 4.95
C LEU A 129 -22.86 -1.92 4.92
N VAL A 130 -22.25 -2.13 3.78
CA VAL A 130 -21.15 -3.07 3.60
C VAL A 130 -19.86 -2.28 3.40
N ILE A 131 -18.88 -2.47 4.27
CA ILE A 131 -17.58 -1.81 4.23
C ILE A 131 -16.52 -2.86 3.94
N ASP A 132 -15.91 -2.80 2.76
CA ASP A 132 -14.76 -3.65 2.41
C ASP A 132 -13.46 -3.01 2.87
N GLU A 133 -12.43 -3.82 3.12
CA GLU A 133 -11.12 -3.39 3.65
C GLU A 133 -11.22 -2.56 4.95
N ALA A 134 -12.19 -2.88 5.82
CA ALA A 134 -12.50 -2.14 7.05
C ALA A 134 -11.32 -2.01 8.03
N HIS A 135 -10.29 -2.85 7.91
CA HIS A 135 -9.05 -2.74 8.69
C HIS A 135 -8.25 -1.46 8.35
N ALA A 136 -8.50 -0.85 7.19
CA ALA A 136 -7.86 0.41 6.78
C ALA A 136 -8.60 1.66 7.29
N MET A 137 -9.70 1.49 8.04
CA MET A 137 -10.45 2.61 8.60
C MET A 137 -9.69 3.30 9.73
N PRO A 138 -9.66 4.66 9.75
CA PRO A 138 -9.27 5.40 10.94
C PRO A 138 -10.17 5.05 12.13
N LEU A 139 -9.62 5.11 13.36
CA LEU A 139 -10.38 4.81 14.57
C LEU A 139 -11.61 5.71 14.74
N ASP A 140 -11.49 7.00 14.39
CA ASP A 140 -12.59 7.96 14.44
C ASP A 140 -13.74 7.58 13.48
N SER A 141 -13.39 6.98 12.33
CA SER A 141 -14.39 6.50 11.36
C SER A 141 -15.08 5.22 11.82
N LEU A 142 -14.36 4.33 12.51
CA LEU A 142 -14.98 3.16 13.17
C LEU A 142 -15.92 3.59 14.31
N GLU A 143 -15.58 4.65 15.03
CA GLU A 143 -16.46 5.20 16.06
C GLU A 143 -17.72 5.82 15.43
N GLU A 144 -17.62 6.43 14.24
CA GLU A 144 -18.81 6.90 13.50
C GLU A 144 -19.70 5.75 13.05
N VAL A 145 -19.11 4.63 12.60
CA VAL A 145 -19.86 3.39 12.31
C VAL A 145 -20.65 2.93 13.54
N ARG A 146 -20.08 3.03 14.74
CA ARG A 146 -20.77 2.74 16.01
C ARG A 146 -21.95 3.69 16.23
N LEU A 147 -21.76 4.99 15.98
CA LEU A 147 -22.83 5.98 16.13
C LEU A 147 -23.97 5.70 15.14
N LEU A 148 -23.65 5.35 13.91
CA LEU A 148 -24.63 4.93 12.92
C LEU A 148 -25.42 3.69 13.37
N SER A 149 -24.75 2.71 13.99
CA SER A 149 -25.42 1.51 14.52
C SER A 149 -26.37 1.79 15.69
N ASN A 150 -26.33 3.03 16.26
CA ASN A 150 -27.27 3.47 17.28
C ASN A 150 -28.59 4.03 16.72
N LEU A 151 -28.62 4.28 15.40
CA LEU A 151 -29.84 4.78 14.79
C LEU A 151 -30.90 3.67 14.80
N GLU A 152 -31.93 3.89 15.60
CA GLU A 152 -33.00 2.91 15.84
C GLU A 152 -34.34 3.59 15.98
N THR A 153 -35.38 2.83 15.75
CA THR A 153 -36.75 3.10 16.23
C THR A 153 -36.93 2.48 17.61
N ASP A 154 -38.09 2.53 18.18
CA ASP A 154 -38.40 1.89 19.46
C ASP A 154 -38.19 0.36 19.44
N GLN A 155 -38.16 -0.27 18.26
CA GLN A 155 -38.16 -1.72 18.11
C GLN A 155 -37.07 -2.25 17.16
N HIS A 156 -36.52 -1.43 16.24
CA HIS A 156 -35.65 -1.90 15.16
C HIS A 156 -34.47 -0.98 14.89
N LYS A 157 -33.36 -1.56 14.51
CA LYS A 157 -32.22 -0.81 13.96
C LYS A 157 -32.55 -0.29 12.56
N LEU A 158 -32.18 0.97 12.29
CA LEU A 158 -32.41 1.60 10.99
C LEU A 158 -31.39 1.21 9.94
N ILE A 159 -30.20 0.76 10.38
CA ILE A 159 -29.10 0.38 9.51
C ILE A 159 -28.35 -0.83 10.08
N ASN A 160 -28.12 -1.84 9.25
CA ASN A 160 -27.25 -2.96 9.53
C ASN A 160 -25.89 -2.72 8.92
N ILE A 161 -24.83 -3.21 9.55
CA ILE A 161 -23.45 -2.93 9.13
C ILE A 161 -22.66 -4.22 9.03
N MET A 162 -21.98 -4.42 7.89
CA MET A 162 -21.07 -5.53 7.67
C MET A 162 -19.66 -5.01 7.38
N LEU A 163 -18.69 -5.39 8.22
CA LEU A 163 -17.29 -5.03 8.10
C LEU A 163 -16.49 -6.22 7.55
N PHE A 164 -15.96 -6.07 6.34
CA PHE A 164 -15.06 -7.04 5.72
C PHE A 164 -13.63 -6.54 5.90
N GLY A 165 -12.79 -7.29 6.62
CA GLY A 165 -11.44 -6.86 6.97
C GLY A 165 -10.40 -7.97 6.93
N GLN A 166 -9.16 -7.57 7.12
CA GLN A 166 -8.02 -8.45 7.38
C GLN A 166 -7.90 -8.68 8.90
N PRO A 167 -7.03 -9.61 9.37
CA PRO A 167 -6.87 -9.88 10.79
C PRO A 167 -6.57 -8.64 11.65
N GLU A 168 -5.97 -7.60 11.07
CA GLU A 168 -5.71 -6.30 11.70
C GLU A 168 -7.00 -5.60 12.15
N LEU A 169 -8.16 -5.93 11.54
CA LEU A 169 -9.46 -5.44 12.02
C LEU A 169 -9.78 -5.98 13.42
N ASP A 170 -9.51 -7.26 13.66
CA ASP A 170 -9.72 -7.85 14.99
C ASP A 170 -8.77 -7.24 16.02
N GLU A 171 -7.51 -6.97 15.64
CA GLU A 171 -6.54 -6.29 16.50
C GLU A 171 -7.02 -4.86 16.84
N THR A 172 -7.52 -4.13 15.84
CA THR A 172 -8.09 -2.79 16.01
C THR A 172 -9.30 -2.82 16.94
N LEU A 173 -10.22 -3.75 16.74
CA LEU A 173 -11.42 -3.91 17.58
C LEU A 173 -11.08 -4.41 19.00
N ALA A 174 -9.93 -5.02 19.22
CA ALA A 174 -9.44 -5.41 20.55
C ALA A 174 -8.90 -4.22 21.36
N ASP A 175 -8.56 -3.09 20.74
CA ASP A 175 -8.14 -1.86 21.43
C ASP A 175 -9.21 -1.41 22.43
N ARG A 176 -8.78 -0.92 23.61
CA ARG A 176 -9.70 -0.43 24.67
C ARG A 176 -10.62 0.68 24.19
N ARG A 177 -10.17 1.52 23.26
CA ARG A 177 -10.95 2.62 22.68
C ARG A 177 -12.09 2.09 21.83
N MET A 178 -11.95 0.91 21.21
CA MET A 178 -12.93 0.28 20.32
C MET A 178 -13.86 -0.70 21.06
N ARG A 179 -13.79 -0.76 22.41
CA ARG A 179 -14.64 -1.65 23.21
C ARG A 179 -16.12 -1.51 22.87
N GLN A 180 -16.59 -0.28 22.71
CA GLN A 180 -18.01 -0.02 22.43
C GLN A 180 -18.44 -0.48 21.02
N VAL A 181 -17.55 -0.41 20.03
CA VAL A 181 -17.77 -0.98 18.68
C VAL A 181 -17.83 -2.50 18.77
N ARG A 182 -16.81 -3.09 19.46
CA ARG A 182 -16.69 -4.54 19.63
C ARG A 182 -17.89 -5.17 20.34
N ASP A 183 -18.43 -4.51 21.37
CA ASP A 183 -19.58 -4.99 22.13
C ASP A 183 -20.89 -4.97 21.31
N ARG A 184 -20.88 -4.31 20.12
CA ARG A 184 -22.00 -4.28 19.15
C ARG A 184 -21.86 -5.27 18.02
N VAL A 185 -20.73 -5.95 17.93
CA VAL A 185 -20.52 -7.00 16.93
C VAL A 185 -21.27 -8.24 17.38
N VAL A 186 -22.38 -8.51 16.68
CA VAL A 186 -23.27 -9.65 16.97
C VAL A 186 -22.71 -10.93 16.38
N HIS A 187 -22.22 -10.88 15.12
CA HIS A 187 -21.71 -12.03 14.42
C HIS A 187 -20.28 -11.79 13.91
N ARG A 188 -19.43 -12.80 14.10
CA ARG A 188 -18.04 -12.80 13.62
C ARG A 188 -17.80 -14.02 12.75
N PHE A 189 -17.50 -13.76 11.49
CA PHE A 189 -17.15 -14.77 10.51
C PHE A 189 -15.65 -14.72 10.23
N GLN A 190 -15.05 -15.90 10.05
CA GLN A 190 -13.65 -16.00 9.68
C GLN A 190 -13.51 -16.91 8.45
N LEU A 191 -12.86 -16.37 7.41
CA LEU A 191 -12.58 -17.13 6.20
C LEU A 191 -11.12 -17.60 6.22
N THR A 192 -10.93 -18.89 6.40
CA THR A 192 -9.60 -19.51 6.46
C THR A 192 -9.06 -19.84 5.06
N PRO A 193 -7.73 -19.99 4.91
CA PRO A 193 -7.15 -20.55 3.71
C PRO A 193 -7.75 -21.91 3.36
N LEU A 194 -7.75 -22.26 2.07
CA LEU A 194 -8.26 -23.55 1.60
C LEU A 194 -7.39 -24.70 2.10
N PRO A 195 -7.97 -25.77 2.68
CA PRO A 195 -7.30 -27.03 2.89
C PRO A 195 -6.72 -27.60 1.57
N ALA A 196 -5.79 -28.53 1.66
CA ALA A 196 -5.05 -28.98 0.47
C ALA A 196 -5.93 -29.63 -0.60
N ASP A 197 -6.88 -30.47 -0.20
CA ASP A 197 -7.88 -31.11 -1.05
C ASP A 197 -8.82 -30.12 -1.71
N GLU A 198 -9.30 -29.16 -0.95
CA GLU A 198 -10.16 -28.07 -1.41
C GLU A 198 -9.42 -27.09 -2.34
N ALA A 199 -8.13 -26.86 -2.10
CA ALA A 199 -7.29 -26.04 -2.96
C ALA A 199 -7.08 -26.69 -4.34
N ALA A 200 -6.99 -28.03 -4.41
CA ALA A 200 -6.97 -28.76 -5.68
C ALA A 200 -8.30 -28.65 -6.40
N ALA A 201 -9.42 -28.86 -5.69
CA ALA A 201 -10.77 -28.72 -6.23
C ALA A 201 -11.04 -27.28 -6.70
N TYR A 202 -10.49 -26.27 -6.02
CA TYR A 202 -10.56 -24.87 -6.44
C TYR A 202 -9.87 -24.63 -7.78
N VAL A 203 -8.68 -25.17 -8.00
CA VAL A 203 -7.96 -25.04 -9.28
C VAL A 203 -8.77 -25.69 -10.41
N ASP A 204 -9.27 -26.91 -10.20
CA ASP A 204 -10.09 -27.61 -11.20
C ASP A 204 -11.40 -26.88 -11.48
N HIS A 205 -12.07 -26.38 -10.45
CA HIS A 205 -13.29 -25.56 -10.61
C HIS A 205 -13.04 -24.36 -11.51
N ARG A 206 -11.94 -23.62 -11.30
CA ARG A 206 -11.62 -22.45 -12.11
C ARG A 206 -11.27 -22.79 -13.54
N LEU A 207 -10.57 -23.88 -13.79
CA LEU A 207 -10.28 -24.37 -15.13
C LEU A 207 -11.58 -24.75 -15.86
N ARG A 208 -12.48 -25.49 -15.22
CA ARG A 208 -13.78 -25.86 -15.80
C ARG A 208 -14.67 -24.65 -16.07
N ALA A 209 -14.72 -23.69 -15.13
CA ALA A 209 -15.45 -22.43 -15.34
C ALA A 209 -14.86 -21.57 -16.47
N ALA A 210 -13.58 -21.78 -16.83
CA ALA A 210 -12.91 -21.16 -17.95
C ALA A 210 -13.10 -21.91 -19.28
N GLY A 211 -13.81 -23.06 -19.26
CA GLY A 211 -14.08 -23.85 -20.47
C GLY A 211 -13.21 -25.10 -20.65
N TRP A 212 -12.31 -25.41 -19.71
CA TRP A 212 -11.51 -26.62 -19.77
C TRP A 212 -12.37 -27.89 -19.67
N SER A 213 -12.34 -28.74 -20.68
CA SER A 213 -13.08 -30.00 -20.74
C SER A 213 -12.19 -31.24 -20.70
N GLY A 214 -10.86 -31.07 -20.69
CA GLY A 214 -9.91 -32.16 -20.66
C GLY A 214 -9.72 -32.81 -19.28
N GLY A 215 -8.77 -33.76 -19.19
CA GLY A 215 -8.32 -34.36 -17.96
C GLY A 215 -7.55 -33.39 -17.05
N ALA A 216 -6.75 -33.92 -16.12
CA ALA A 216 -5.93 -33.11 -15.22
C ALA A 216 -4.90 -32.28 -16.01
N LEU A 217 -5.05 -30.96 -16.00
CA LEU A 217 -4.13 -30.04 -16.68
C LEU A 217 -2.81 -29.88 -15.90
N PHE A 218 -2.86 -30.00 -14.59
CA PHE A 218 -1.68 -30.03 -13.72
C PHE A 218 -1.34 -31.48 -13.36
N ALA A 219 -0.08 -31.88 -13.58
CA ALA A 219 0.39 -33.17 -13.10
C ALA A 219 0.25 -33.27 -11.57
N PRO A 220 0.00 -34.47 -10.97
CA PRO A 220 -0.25 -34.56 -9.53
C PRO A 220 0.85 -33.97 -8.66
N ALA A 221 2.10 -34.17 -9.01
CA ALA A 221 3.24 -33.57 -8.30
C ALA A 221 3.33 -32.04 -8.47
N ALA A 222 2.92 -31.50 -9.64
CA ALA A 222 2.83 -30.06 -9.88
C ALA A 222 1.72 -29.43 -9.04
N MET A 223 0.55 -30.06 -8.98
CA MET A 223 -0.58 -29.62 -8.14
C MET A 223 -0.19 -29.62 -6.67
N ALA A 224 0.45 -30.66 -6.16
CA ALA A 224 0.91 -30.74 -4.78
C ALA A 224 1.90 -29.62 -4.44
N LEU A 225 2.85 -29.32 -5.34
CA LEU A 225 3.80 -28.21 -5.17
C LEU A 225 3.10 -26.85 -5.18
N LEU A 226 2.15 -26.63 -6.09
CA LEU A 226 1.36 -25.41 -6.20
C LEU A 226 0.60 -25.13 -4.91
N ILE A 227 -0.13 -26.13 -4.40
CA ILE A 227 -0.91 -26.03 -3.16
C ILE A 227 0.00 -25.73 -1.97
N LYS A 228 1.08 -26.49 -1.81
CA LYS A 228 2.06 -26.28 -0.74
C LYS A 228 2.65 -24.86 -0.78
N SER A 229 3.03 -24.38 -1.97
CA SER A 229 3.65 -23.08 -2.14
C SER A 229 2.67 -21.91 -1.98
N SER A 230 1.38 -22.13 -2.25
CA SER A 230 0.34 -21.11 -2.08
C SER A 230 -0.12 -20.95 -0.63
N GLY A 231 0.05 -21.97 0.21
CA GLY A 231 -0.50 -22.03 1.56
C GLY A 231 -2.04 -21.94 1.58
N GLY A 232 -2.72 -22.44 0.54
CA GLY A 232 -4.18 -22.43 0.42
C GLY A 232 -4.81 -21.03 0.16
N ARG A 233 -4.01 -19.99 -0.03
CA ARG A 233 -4.49 -18.62 -0.29
C ARG A 233 -4.91 -18.47 -1.75
N ALA A 234 -6.18 -18.25 -2.02
CA ALA A 234 -6.76 -18.22 -3.37
C ALA A 234 -6.02 -17.30 -4.34
N ARG A 235 -5.66 -16.07 -3.93
CA ARG A 235 -4.89 -15.14 -4.76
C ARG A 235 -3.51 -15.70 -5.13
N ARG A 236 -2.84 -16.37 -4.18
CA ARG A 236 -1.51 -16.96 -4.41
C ARG A 236 -1.61 -18.20 -5.29
N ILE A 237 -2.68 -19.01 -5.12
CA ILE A 237 -3.00 -20.12 -6.04
C ILE A 237 -3.15 -19.59 -7.46
N ASN A 238 -3.96 -18.54 -7.64
CA ASN A 238 -4.19 -17.95 -8.97
C ASN A 238 -2.90 -17.44 -9.61
N LEU A 239 -2.09 -16.68 -8.88
CA LEU A 239 -0.82 -16.15 -9.39
C LEU A 239 0.14 -17.26 -9.82
N LEU A 240 0.28 -18.30 -8.99
CA LEU A 240 1.17 -19.43 -9.28
C LEU A 240 0.64 -20.25 -10.46
N ALA A 241 -0.66 -20.52 -10.51
CA ALA A 241 -1.28 -21.30 -11.56
C ALA A 241 -1.23 -20.58 -12.92
N ASP A 242 -1.50 -19.27 -12.97
CA ASP A 242 -1.42 -18.46 -14.19
C ASP A 242 0.01 -18.45 -14.77
N LYS A 243 1.02 -18.20 -13.91
CA LYS A 243 2.42 -18.26 -14.33
C LYS A 243 2.87 -19.64 -14.77
N ALA A 244 2.42 -20.70 -14.10
CA ALA A 244 2.74 -22.08 -14.47
C ALA A 244 2.11 -22.47 -15.81
N LEU A 245 0.88 -22.03 -16.11
CA LEU A 245 0.24 -22.19 -17.41
C LEU A 245 1.01 -21.47 -18.51
N LEU A 246 1.41 -20.21 -18.24
CA LEU A 246 2.22 -19.44 -19.18
C LEU A 246 3.57 -20.10 -19.45
N GLY A 247 4.22 -20.66 -18.41
CA GLY A 247 5.46 -21.41 -18.54
C GLY A 247 5.30 -22.72 -19.31
N ALA A 248 4.17 -23.42 -19.16
CA ALA A 248 3.86 -24.63 -19.95
C ALA A 248 3.61 -24.28 -21.42
N TYR A 249 2.85 -23.23 -21.69
CA TYR A 249 2.64 -22.69 -23.04
C TYR A 249 3.96 -22.33 -23.73
N ALA A 250 4.84 -21.56 -23.06
CA ALA A 250 6.14 -21.18 -23.59
C ALA A 250 7.04 -22.37 -23.90
N GLY A 251 6.88 -23.48 -23.15
CA GLY A 251 7.57 -24.76 -23.40
C GLY A 251 6.86 -25.69 -24.36
N GLY A 252 5.74 -25.29 -25.01
CA GLY A 252 4.96 -26.11 -25.93
C GLY A 252 4.33 -27.35 -25.27
N LYS A 253 4.13 -27.33 -23.92
CA LYS A 253 3.61 -28.47 -23.17
C LYS A 253 2.10 -28.36 -22.99
N LEU A 254 1.38 -29.45 -23.18
CA LEU A 254 -0.08 -29.53 -22.97
C LEU A 254 -0.48 -29.78 -21.53
N THR A 255 0.48 -30.05 -20.64
CA THR A 255 0.26 -30.27 -19.21
C THR A 255 1.31 -29.52 -18.39
N VAL A 256 0.90 -28.97 -17.24
CA VAL A 256 1.79 -28.28 -16.32
C VAL A 256 2.53 -29.31 -15.45
N GLN A 257 3.85 -29.31 -15.53
CA GLN A 257 4.74 -30.17 -14.75
C GLN A 257 5.32 -29.42 -13.54
N VAL A 258 6.02 -30.10 -12.67
CA VAL A 258 6.64 -29.57 -11.45
C VAL A 258 7.61 -28.42 -11.75
N GLU A 259 8.31 -28.49 -12.87
CA GLU A 259 9.28 -27.49 -13.30
C GLU A 259 8.63 -26.10 -13.49
N GLN A 260 7.48 -26.03 -14.21
CA GLN A 260 6.77 -24.78 -14.44
C GLN A 260 6.26 -24.16 -13.14
N VAL A 261 5.76 -24.98 -12.22
CA VAL A 261 5.33 -24.50 -10.90
C VAL A 261 6.55 -24.01 -10.08
N ARG A 262 7.68 -24.71 -10.13
CA ARG A 262 8.91 -24.30 -9.45
C ARG A 262 9.40 -22.95 -9.96
N ASN A 263 9.40 -22.75 -11.28
CA ASN A 263 9.80 -21.49 -11.90
C ASN A 263 8.84 -20.36 -11.51
N ALA A 264 7.52 -20.63 -11.49
CA ALA A 264 6.52 -19.66 -11.04
C ALA A 264 6.72 -19.27 -9.56
N VAL A 265 7.07 -20.24 -8.71
CA VAL A 265 7.38 -19.96 -7.29
C VAL A 265 8.64 -19.12 -7.14
N ALA A 266 9.71 -19.44 -7.86
CA ALA A 266 10.97 -18.68 -7.85
C ALA A 266 10.71 -17.23 -8.27
N GLU A 267 10.01 -17.01 -9.38
CA GLU A 267 9.69 -15.66 -9.88
C GLU A 267 8.87 -14.83 -8.88
N LEU A 268 7.94 -15.46 -8.14
CA LEU A 268 7.18 -14.76 -7.11
C LEU A 268 8.00 -14.45 -5.86
N HIS A 269 9.02 -15.24 -5.53
CA HIS A 269 9.92 -14.97 -4.41
C HIS A 269 10.93 -13.87 -4.76
N ASP A 270 11.47 -13.87 -5.97
CA ASP A 270 12.41 -12.84 -6.44
C ASP A 270 11.76 -11.45 -6.51
N ASN A 271 10.44 -11.39 -6.78
CA ASN A 271 9.69 -10.11 -6.73
C ASN A 271 9.41 -9.59 -5.30
N ILE A 272 9.60 -10.43 -4.26
CA ILE A 272 9.33 -10.04 -2.86
C ILE A 272 10.63 -9.80 -2.08
N ALA A 273 11.74 -10.38 -2.51
CA ALA A 273 13.01 -10.31 -1.80
C ALA A 273 14.18 -10.25 -2.75
N THR A 274 14.52 -9.06 -3.19
CA THR A 274 15.94 -8.72 -3.24
C THR A 274 16.10 -7.22 -3.01
N PRO A 275 16.57 -6.77 -1.82
CA PRO A 275 17.58 -5.76 -1.88
C PRO A 275 18.68 -6.37 -2.77
N TRP A 276 19.02 -5.67 -3.82
CA TRP A 276 20.06 -5.96 -4.80
C TRP A 276 21.26 -6.68 -4.13
N ARG A 277 21.27 -8.02 -4.17
CA ARG A 277 22.49 -8.77 -3.90
C ARG A 277 23.42 -8.51 -5.08
N TRP A 278 24.27 -7.52 -4.91
CA TRP A 278 25.48 -7.42 -5.68
C TRP A 278 26.12 -8.81 -5.68
N HIS A 279 26.21 -9.44 -6.83
CA HIS A 279 27.03 -10.64 -6.97
C HIS A 279 28.47 -10.23 -6.72
N LEU A 280 28.89 -10.30 -5.46
CA LEU A 280 30.25 -10.12 -5.01
C LEU A 280 31.15 -11.30 -5.46
N HIS A 281 30.97 -11.79 -6.69
CA HIS A 281 31.89 -12.77 -7.26
C HIS A 281 33.27 -12.17 -7.59
N GLY A 282 33.40 -10.85 -7.61
CA GLY A 282 34.68 -10.17 -7.80
C GLY A 282 35.39 -9.72 -6.52
N TRP A 283 34.72 -9.73 -5.36
CA TRP A 283 35.28 -9.22 -4.12
C TRP A 283 36.51 -9.99 -3.58
N PRO A 284 36.55 -11.36 -3.60
CA PRO A 284 37.72 -12.04 -3.11
C PRO A 284 38.97 -11.66 -3.92
N TRP A 285 38.86 -11.47 -5.22
CA TRP A 285 39.97 -11.06 -6.07
C TRP A 285 40.39 -9.59 -5.87
N ALA A 286 39.43 -8.71 -5.60
CA ALA A 286 39.70 -7.31 -5.25
C ALA A 286 40.42 -7.20 -3.90
N VAL A 287 40.00 -7.97 -2.89
CA VAL A 287 40.66 -8.02 -1.57
C VAL A 287 42.06 -8.61 -1.69
N VAL A 288 42.24 -9.68 -2.46
CA VAL A 288 43.57 -10.28 -2.73
C VAL A 288 44.49 -9.29 -3.45
N SER A 289 43.96 -8.55 -4.44
CA SER A 289 44.75 -7.54 -5.17
C SER A 289 45.20 -6.39 -4.26
N VAL A 290 44.33 -5.91 -3.39
CA VAL A 290 44.65 -4.87 -2.40
C VAL A 290 45.67 -5.38 -1.39
N ALA A 291 45.53 -6.62 -0.89
CA ALA A 291 46.45 -7.23 0.04
C ALA A 291 47.87 -7.43 -0.59
N VAL A 292 47.93 -7.84 -1.85
CA VAL A 292 49.19 -7.97 -2.58
C VAL A 292 49.85 -6.60 -2.78
N LEU A 293 49.13 -5.58 -3.19
CA LEU A 293 49.63 -4.22 -3.34
C LEU A 293 50.14 -3.64 -2.01
N LEU A 294 49.41 -3.89 -0.92
CA LEU A 294 49.82 -3.47 0.41
C LEU A 294 51.10 -4.19 0.87
N GLY A 295 51.19 -5.49 0.60
CA GLY A 295 52.38 -6.29 0.88
C GLY A 295 53.63 -5.80 0.11
N VAL A 296 53.48 -5.51 -1.19
CA VAL A 296 54.56 -4.93 -2.03
C VAL A 296 54.97 -3.54 -1.52
N TRP A 297 54.00 -2.71 -1.13
CA TRP A 297 54.26 -1.39 -0.58
C TRP A 297 54.99 -1.46 0.77
N LEU A 298 54.58 -2.36 1.66
CA LEU A 298 55.27 -2.58 2.96
C LEU A 298 56.69 -3.13 2.75
N ALA A 299 56.91 -4.06 1.81
CA ALA A 299 58.24 -4.57 1.47
C ALA A 299 59.13 -3.45 0.91
N PHE A 300 58.60 -2.57 0.06
CA PHE A 300 59.30 -1.42 -0.48
C PHE A 300 59.71 -0.41 0.61
N VAL A 301 58.77 -0.09 1.54
CA VAL A 301 59.03 0.80 2.68
C VAL A 301 60.06 0.20 3.63
N TRP A 302 60.01 -1.12 3.87
CA TRP A 302 60.99 -1.82 4.70
C TRP A 302 62.39 -1.89 4.03
N GLY A 303 62.43 -2.13 2.73
CA GLY A 303 63.66 -2.06 1.95
C GLY A 303 64.34 -0.70 2.02
N GLN A 304 63.58 0.39 1.94
CA GLN A 304 64.10 1.76 2.11
C GLN A 304 64.60 2.05 3.52
N ARG A 305 63.93 1.49 4.56
CA ARG A 305 64.38 1.64 5.96
C ARG A 305 65.64 0.84 6.24
N SER A 306 65.78 -0.36 5.68
CA SER A 306 67.01 -1.18 5.81
C SER A 306 68.20 -0.53 5.14
N ALA A 307 68.01 0.11 3.98
CA ALA A 307 69.06 0.86 3.29
C ALA A 307 69.53 2.11 4.07
N LYS A 308 68.69 2.71 4.91
CA LYS A 308 69.07 3.84 5.78
C LYS A 308 69.78 3.40 7.07
N LEU A 309 69.54 2.17 7.55
CA LEU A 309 70.21 1.62 8.74
C LEU A 309 71.69 1.15 8.45
N THR A 310 71.98 0.81 7.20
CA THR A 310 73.39 0.42 6.81
C THR A 310 74.28 1.65 6.62
N ALA A 311 73.76 2.85 6.54
CA ALA A 311 74.52 4.08 6.36
C ALA A 311 74.84 4.83 7.68
N ALA A 312 74.36 4.33 8.83
CA ALA A 312 74.47 5.02 10.13
C ALA A 312 75.30 4.29 11.17
N THR A 313 76.13 3.30 10.75
CA THR A 313 77.06 2.62 11.67
C THR A 313 78.52 3.04 11.41
N ALA A 314 78.80 4.32 11.63
CA ALA A 314 80.10 4.79 11.83
C ALA A 314 80.14 6.09 12.65
N THR A 315 80.66 5.99 13.87
CA THR A 315 81.13 7.03 14.78
C THR A 315 80.34 7.10 16.10
N ILE A 316 80.68 6.28 17.09
CA ILE A 316 81.62 6.39 18.24
C ILE A 316 81.21 7.51 19.25
N THR A 317 81.02 7.02 20.50
CA THR A 317 81.70 7.33 21.74
C THR A 317 80.91 8.09 22.81
N GLU A 318 80.71 7.35 23.94
CA GLU A 318 80.79 7.70 25.38
C GLU A 318 79.87 8.79 25.94
N GLN A 319 79.03 8.38 26.82
CA GLN A 319 79.01 8.16 28.30
C GLN A 319 78.44 9.39 29.13
N PRO A 320 78.08 9.28 30.41
CA PRO A 320 76.80 8.82 30.90
C PRO A 320 76.21 9.79 31.96
N THR A 321 75.28 9.26 32.70
CA THR A 321 74.69 9.73 33.99
C THR A 321 73.45 10.61 33.88
N SER A 322 72.42 10.45 34.61
CA SER A 322 72.08 9.93 35.92
C SER A 322 70.61 10.26 36.22
N VAL A 323 69.88 9.24 36.64
CA VAL A 323 68.94 9.25 37.77
C VAL A 323 67.77 10.31 37.80
N ALA A 324 66.57 9.87 37.74
CA ALA A 324 65.61 9.84 38.83
C ALA A 324 64.17 9.66 38.37
N ASN A 325 63.58 8.59 38.79
CA ASN A 325 62.11 8.37 38.97
C ASN A 325 61.78 8.75 40.43
N PRO A 326 60.57 8.70 40.87
CA PRO A 326 59.19 9.02 40.43
C PRO A 326 58.53 10.04 41.43
N PRO A 327 57.27 10.19 41.66
CA PRO A 327 56.22 9.18 41.83
C PRO A 327 54.81 9.55 41.36
N PHE A 328 54.07 8.52 41.19
CA PHE A 328 52.66 8.27 41.24
C PHE A 328 51.91 8.84 42.47
N VAL A 329 50.68 9.43 42.34
CA VAL A 329 49.60 9.35 43.33
C VAL A 329 48.24 9.64 42.62
N PRO A 330 47.15 9.03 43.15
CA PRO A 330 45.94 8.69 42.41
C PRO A 330 44.71 9.56 42.69
N ASN A 331 43.75 9.39 41.79
CA ASN A 331 42.32 9.29 42.07
C ASN A 331 41.67 10.20 43.11
N GLN A 332 40.66 10.91 42.69
CA GLN A 332 39.43 11.01 43.49
C GLN A 332 38.19 11.38 42.66
N SER A 333 37.20 10.59 42.94
CA SER A 333 35.83 10.58 42.46
C SER A 333 34.99 11.69 43.08
N ALA A 334 33.85 11.95 42.45
CA ALA A 334 32.54 12.31 43.01
C ALA A 334 32.16 13.81 42.97
N PRO A 335 30.88 14.16 43.17
CA PRO A 335 29.63 13.43 42.94
C PRO A 335 28.56 14.27 42.21
N LEU A 336 27.47 13.60 41.84
CA LEU A 336 26.19 14.17 41.39
C LEU A 336 25.51 15.02 42.47
N PRO A 337 24.75 16.04 42.16
CA PRO A 337 23.74 16.57 43.05
C PRO A 337 22.32 16.14 42.66
N ALA A 338 21.59 15.98 43.77
CA ALA A 338 20.26 15.43 43.90
C ALA A 338 19.13 16.37 43.44
N LEU A 339 17.99 15.72 43.17
CA LEU A 339 16.65 16.27 43.00
C LEU A 339 16.19 17.07 44.25
N ALA A 340 15.41 18.15 44.00
CA ALA A 340 14.52 18.73 44.97
C ALA A 340 13.16 19.08 44.33
N PRO A 341 12.07 19.14 45.13
CA PRO A 341 10.73 18.74 44.68
C PRO A 341 9.84 19.90 44.26
N VAL A 342 8.82 19.52 43.47
CA VAL A 342 7.73 20.35 42.95
C VAL A 342 6.73 20.67 44.08
N THR A 343 6.40 21.93 44.23
CA THR A 343 5.26 22.39 45.04
C THR A 343 4.10 22.74 44.12
N ALA A 344 2.96 22.15 44.43
CA ALA A 344 1.68 22.44 43.80
C ALA A 344 1.15 23.81 44.29
N ALA A 345 0.58 24.58 43.35
CA ALA A 345 -0.32 25.66 43.70
C ALA A 345 -1.51 25.64 42.73
N ALA A 346 -2.66 25.53 43.33
CA ALA A 346 -3.98 25.60 42.71
C ALA A 346 -4.38 27.06 42.46
N MET A 347 -5.42 27.18 41.61
CA MET A 347 -6.51 28.20 41.62
C MET A 347 -6.69 28.92 40.27
N ALA A 348 -7.76 28.70 39.69
CA ALA A 348 -9.13 29.21 39.69
C ALA A 348 -9.47 30.05 38.41
N PRO A 349 -10.71 30.14 37.99
CA PRO A 349 -11.07 30.35 36.56
C PRO A 349 -11.25 31.86 36.23
N ALA A 350 -10.92 32.23 35.01
CA ALA A 350 -11.24 33.53 34.49
C ALA A 350 -11.78 33.48 33.06
N ALA A 351 -13.02 33.94 32.96
CA ALA A 351 -13.60 34.74 31.89
C ALA A 351 -13.49 34.32 30.43
N LEU A 352 -14.63 34.00 29.87
CA LEU A 352 -14.98 34.07 28.46
C LEU A 352 -14.45 35.35 27.82
N SER A 353 -13.60 35.21 26.81
CA SER A 353 -13.33 36.26 25.83
C SER A 353 -13.69 35.71 24.43
N VAL A 354 -14.56 36.44 23.81
CA VAL A 354 -15.05 36.32 22.43
C VAL A 354 -13.88 36.20 21.46
N LEU A 355 -13.83 35.12 20.69
CA LEU A 355 -12.91 34.96 19.56
C LEU A 355 -13.45 35.77 18.35
N PRO A 356 -12.64 36.58 17.71
CA PRO A 356 -13.01 37.20 16.44
C PRO A 356 -12.97 36.20 15.28
N MET A 357 -13.87 36.40 14.33
CA MET A 357 -14.00 35.68 13.07
C MET A 357 -12.66 35.60 12.30
N PRO A 358 -12.44 34.56 11.53
CA PRO A 358 -11.23 34.46 10.68
C PRO A 358 -11.27 35.53 9.59
N GLN A 359 -10.29 36.38 9.59
CA GLN A 359 -10.00 37.29 8.49
C GLN A 359 -9.40 36.49 7.32
N GLU A 360 -9.72 36.91 6.13
CA GLU A 360 -9.20 36.47 4.85
C GLU A 360 -7.68 36.28 4.89
N SER A 361 -7.27 35.13 4.32
CA SER A 361 -5.87 34.74 4.19
C SER A 361 -5.10 35.81 3.37
N THR A 362 -4.22 36.52 4.02
CA THR A 362 -3.16 37.29 3.40
C THR A 362 -2.27 36.39 2.53
N PRO A 363 -1.79 36.89 1.37
CA PRO A 363 -0.89 36.08 0.54
C PRO A 363 0.43 35.87 1.28
N VAL A 364 0.82 34.61 1.40
CA VAL A 364 2.10 34.17 1.95
C VAL A 364 3.22 34.80 1.13
N GLN A 365 4.04 35.64 1.76
CA GLN A 365 5.19 36.25 1.10
C GLN A 365 6.22 35.16 0.78
N ALA A 366 6.83 35.25 -0.40
CA ALA A 366 7.78 34.30 -0.97
C ALA A 366 9.06 34.04 -0.15
N ASN A 367 9.24 34.73 0.96
CA ASN A 367 10.44 34.61 1.80
C ASN A 367 10.41 33.57 2.91
N ASP A 368 9.25 32.93 3.17
CA ASP A 368 9.10 31.93 4.23
C ASP A 368 9.09 30.48 3.72
N LEU A 369 9.33 30.26 2.43
CA LEU A 369 9.34 28.93 1.85
C LEU A 369 10.72 28.27 1.99
N PRO A 370 10.77 26.94 2.30
CA PRO A 370 12.03 26.21 2.31
C PRO A 370 12.76 26.35 0.97
N PRO A 371 14.10 26.41 0.94
CA PRO A 371 14.86 26.62 -0.30
C PRO A 371 14.55 25.66 -1.45
N TRP A 372 14.18 24.42 -1.13
CA TRP A 372 13.77 23.39 -2.12
C TRP A 372 12.41 23.70 -2.77
N MET A 373 11.51 24.38 -2.07
CA MET A 373 10.18 24.73 -2.58
C MET A 373 10.26 25.81 -3.66
N SER A 374 11.17 26.78 -3.54
CA SER A 374 11.37 27.83 -4.53
C SER A 374 11.79 27.29 -5.90
N ILE A 375 12.57 26.20 -5.92
CA ILE A 375 12.98 25.52 -7.17
C ILE A 375 11.81 24.77 -7.79
N LEU A 376 10.89 24.25 -6.98
CA LEU A 376 9.77 23.43 -7.43
C LEU A 376 8.56 24.27 -7.91
N LEU A 377 8.39 25.47 -7.38
CA LEU A 377 7.24 26.36 -7.61
C LEU A 377 6.88 26.54 -9.10
N PRO A 378 7.81 26.86 -10.01
CA PRO A 378 7.48 27.06 -11.42
C PRO A 378 6.83 25.84 -12.08
N TYR A 379 7.21 24.64 -11.66
CA TYR A 379 6.68 23.37 -12.20
C TYR A 379 5.33 23.01 -11.59
N LEU A 380 5.12 23.32 -10.30
CA LEU A 380 3.82 23.18 -9.64
C LEU A 380 2.78 24.13 -10.24
N GLU A 381 3.14 25.39 -10.47
CA GLU A 381 2.26 26.39 -11.11
C GLU A 381 1.91 25.98 -12.56
N ARG A 382 2.89 25.49 -13.31
CA ARG A 382 2.65 25.00 -14.67
C ARG A 382 1.67 23.84 -14.68
N THR A 383 1.81 22.91 -13.74
CA THR A 383 0.86 21.79 -13.58
C THR A 383 -0.52 22.31 -13.20
N ARG A 384 -0.61 23.23 -12.24
CA ARG A 384 -1.88 23.86 -11.82
C ARG A 384 -2.59 24.53 -12.99
N ASN A 385 -1.87 25.34 -13.76
CA ASN A 385 -2.42 26.03 -14.93
C ASN A 385 -2.92 25.04 -15.98
N GLN A 386 -2.18 23.94 -16.18
CA GLN A 386 -2.60 22.86 -17.09
C GLN A 386 -3.87 22.18 -16.63
N LEU A 387 -4.01 21.93 -15.32
CA LEU A 387 -5.16 21.22 -14.74
C LEU A 387 -6.42 22.10 -14.63
N GLN A 388 -6.28 23.42 -14.63
CA GLN A 388 -7.39 24.37 -14.64
C GLN A 388 -8.08 24.50 -16.00
N ASN A 389 -7.47 23.99 -17.10
CA ASN A 389 -8.09 24.04 -18.41
C ASN A 389 -9.39 23.19 -18.43
N PRO A 390 -10.57 23.76 -18.74
CA PRO A 390 -11.83 23.04 -18.79
C PRO A 390 -11.86 21.94 -19.86
N GLU A 391 -11.15 22.13 -20.97
CA GLU A 391 -11.03 21.16 -22.06
C GLU A 391 -9.81 20.24 -21.90
N LEU A 392 -9.46 19.89 -20.68
CA LEU A 392 -8.28 19.09 -20.37
C LEU A 392 -8.40 17.67 -20.97
N THR A 393 -7.72 17.46 -22.07
CA THR A 393 -7.59 16.15 -22.74
C THR A 393 -6.13 15.79 -22.92
N GLY A 394 -5.84 14.53 -23.26
CA GLY A 394 -4.51 14.07 -23.60
C GLY A 394 -3.77 13.37 -22.47
N TYR A 395 -2.50 13.08 -22.75
CA TYR A 395 -1.65 12.20 -21.98
C TYR A 395 -0.34 12.90 -21.59
N THR A 396 0.31 12.39 -20.54
CA THR A 396 1.65 12.77 -20.11
C THR A 396 2.41 11.54 -19.62
N LEU A 397 3.72 11.64 -19.47
CA LEU A 397 4.55 10.57 -18.91
C LEU A 397 4.94 10.93 -17.47
N GLN A 398 4.50 10.13 -16.52
CA GLN A 398 5.02 10.18 -15.14
C GLN A 398 6.35 9.42 -15.11
N ILE A 399 7.44 10.14 -14.86
CA ILE A 399 8.79 9.59 -14.87
C ILE A 399 9.32 9.24 -13.48
N ALA A 400 8.78 9.87 -12.43
CA ALA A 400 9.13 9.56 -11.06
C ALA A 400 8.02 9.98 -10.07
N ALA A 401 8.03 9.35 -8.89
CA ALA A 401 7.37 9.83 -7.67
C ALA A 401 8.39 9.69 -6.54
N LEU A 402 8.88 10.83 -6.04
CA LEU A 402 10.01 10.91 -5.11
C LEU A 402 9.53 11.47 -3.77
N PRO A 403 10.09 11.02 -2.63
CA PRO A 403 9.82 11.65 -1.34
C PRO A 403 10.14 13.15 -1.36
N ARG A 404 9.41 13.92 -0.54
CA ARG A 404 9.46 15.40 -0.51
C ARG A 404 10.83 16.02 -0.15
N GLU A 405 11.84 15.21 0.14
CA GLU A 405 13.15 15.64 0.59
C GLU A 405 14.14 15.94 -0.55
N THR A 406 15.33 16.38 -0.21
CA THR A 406 16.42 16.85 -1.11
C THR A 406 16.68 16.04 -2.40
N PRO A 407 16.54 14.70 -2.46
CA PRO A 407 16.75 13.94 -3.69
C PRO A 407 15.81 14.31 -4.84
N ALA A 408 14.59 14.76 -4.52
CA ALA A 408 13.59 15.10 -5.54
C ALA A 408 13.97 16.34 -6.35
N VAL A 409 14.59 17.33 -5.71
CA VAL A 409 15.03 18.57 -6.37
C VAL A 409 16.21 18.29 -7.31
N ALA A 410 17.19 17.52 -6.85
CA ALA A 410 18.33 17.13 -7.68
C ALA A 410 17.90 16.33 -8.90
N TYR A 411 16.97 15.40 -8.72
CA TYR A 411 16.39 14.62 -9.81
C TYR A 411 15.64 15.52 -10.80
N LEU A 412 14.81 16.44 -10.32
CA LEU A 412 14.08 17.41 -11.15
C LEU A 412 15.05 18.24 -12.00
N GLN A 413 16.14 18.73 -11.43
CA GLN A 413 17.17 19.47 -12.15
C GLN A 413 17.81 18.63 -13.27
N THR A 414 18.08 17.37 -13.00
CA THR A 414 18.61 16.43 -14.03
C THR A 414 17.61 16.24 -15.17
N VAL A 415 16.33 16.08 -14.86
CA VAL A 415 15.25 15.95 -15.86
C VAL A 415 15.16 17.22 -16.72
N VAL A 416 15.19 18.38 -16.09
CA VAL A 416 15.13 19.67 -16.78
C VAL A 416 16.31 19.88 -17.72
N GLN A 417 17.51 19.47 -17.34
CA GLN A 417 18.68 19.52 -18.21
C GLN A 417 18.58 18.63 -19.45
N GLN A 418 17.89 17.49 -19.34
CA GLN A 418 17.77 16.50 -20.42
C GLN A 418 16.59 16.75 -21.35
N ILE A 419 15.47 17.25 -20.84
CA ILE A 419 14.20 17.36 -21.57
C ILE A 419 13.83 18.82 -21.93
N GLY A 420 14.39 19.78 -21.20
CA GLY A 420 14.00 21.19 -21.28
C GLY A 420 12.95 21.59 -20.26
N GLN A 421 13.08 22.79 -19.72
CA GLN A 421 12.23 23.29 -18.65
C GLN A 421 10.75 23.37 -19.01
N GLU A 422 10.43 23.68 -20.25
CA GLU A 422 9.06 23.88 -20.76
C GLU A 422 8.22 22.61 -20.81
N HIS A 423 8.86 21.44 -20.87
CA HIS A 423 8.20 20.14 -20.99
C HIS A 423 8.04 19.42 -19.66
N VAL A 424 8.54 20.00 -18.56
CA VAL A 424 8.53 19.37 -17.22
C VAL A 424 7.40 19.95 -16.36
N TYR A 425 6.68 19.06 -15.67
CA TYR A 425 5.58 19.33 -14.77
C TYR A 425 5.83 18.63 -13.43
N ALA A 426 5.35 19.19 -12.33
CA ALA A 426 5.46 18.58 -11.02
C ALA A 426 4.16 18.73 -10.22
N GLN A 427 3.88 17.75 -9.35
CA GLN A 427 2.72 17.77 -8.46
C GLN A 427 3.11 17.23 -7.11
N LEU A 428 2.61 17.88 -6.04
CA LEU A 428 2.63 17.32 -4.70
C LEU A 428 1.52 16.29 -4.58
N SER A 429 1.85 15.10 -4.14
CA SER A 429 0.92 14.00 -3.93
C SER A 429 1.14 13.42 -2.55
N HIS A 430 0.05 13.04 -1.89
CA HIS A 430 0.09 12.35 -0.61
C HIS A 430 -0.35 10.89 -0.82
N TYR A 431 0.47 9.93 -0.40
CA TYR A 431 0.16 8.52 -0.53
C TYR A 431 0.69 7.73 0.66
N ASN A 432 -0.16 6.92 1.30
CA ASN A 432 0.17 6.11 2.48
C ASN A 432 0.84 6.91 3.61
N GLY A 433 0.30 8.09 3.94
CA GLY A 433 0.84 8.92 5.03
C GLY A 433 2.17 9.60 4.72
N LYS A 434 2.62 9.59 3.46
CA LYS A 434 3.88 10.22 3.03
C LYS A 434 3.65 11.17 1.88
N ASP A 435 4.36 12.29 1.90
CA ASP A 435 4.36 13.27 0.83
C ASP A 435 5.37 12.90 -0.26
N PHE A 436 4.92 12.96 -1.51
CA PHE A 436 5.72 12.71 -2.69
C PHE A 436 5.64 13.86 -3.67
N ILE A 437 6.69 14.02 -4.45
CA ILE A 437 6.72 14.91 -5.63
C ILE A 437 6.64 14.00 -6.86
N ALA A 438 5.51 14.03 -7.57
CA ALA A 438 5.36 13.37 -8.86
C ALA A 438 5.90 14.30 -9.95
N VAL A 439 6.76 13.77 -10.82
CA VAL A 439 7.37 14.48 -11.94
C VAL A 439 6.82 13.92 -13.24
N PHE A 440 6.29 14.81 -14.08
CA PHE A 440 5.71 14.47 -15.38
C PHE A 440 6.42 15.21 -16.51
N ILE A 441 6.41 14.62 -17.71
CA ILE A 441 6.98 15.22 -18.89
C ILE A 441 6.04 15.13 -20.09
N GLY A 442 6.03 16.19 -20.88
CA GLY A 442 5.33 16.27 -22.15
C GLY A 442 3.80 16.36 -22.04
N LYS A 443 3.23 16.77 -23.17
CA LYS A 443 1.79 16.75 -23.46
C LYS A 443 1.60 16.01 -24.76
N PHE A 444 0.80 14.96 -24.73
CA PHE A 444 0.56 14.09 -25.88
C PHE A 444 -0.93 14.03 -26.19
N SER A 445 -1.28 14.05 -27.47
CA SER A 445 -2.66 13.99 -27.94
C SER A 445 -3.21 12.56 -27.87
N SER A 446 -2.35 11.55 -27.97
CA SER A 446 -2.72 10.15 -27.98
C SER A 446 -1.79 9.27 -27.13
N ILE A 447 -2.29 8.10 -26.76
CA ILE A 447 -1.51 7.10 -26.03
C ILE A 447 -0.36 6.54 -26.90
N ALA A 448 -0.54 6.52 -28.22
CA ALA A 448 0.48 6.07 -29.16
C ALA A 448 1.66 7.05 -29.19
N GLU A 449 1.37 8.34 -29.23
CA GLU A 449 2.37 9.42 -29.19
C GLU A 449 3.14 9.41 -27.84
N ALA A 450 2.43 9.25 -26.70
CA ALA A 450 3.05 9.13 -25.41
C ALA A 450 3.97 7.90 -25.28
N ASN A 451 3.57 6.77 -25.87
CA ASN A 451 4.40 5.56 -25.89
C ASN A 451 5.64 5.71 -26.79
N ALA A 452 5.52 6.39 -27.93
CA ALA A 452 6.66 6.70 -28.80
C ALA A 452 7.66 7.60 -28.04
N ALA A 453 7.18 8.69 -27.45
CA ALA A 453 8.00 9.58 -26.63
C ALA A 453 8.68 8.84 -25.45
N ARG A 454 7.99 7.89 -24.82
CA ARG A 454 8.60 7.04 -23.77
C ARG A 454 9.78 6.23 -24.28
N ASN A 455 9.69 5.71 -25.50
CA ASN A 455 10.77 4.91 -26.10
C ASN A 455 11.97 5.79 -26.52
N ASP A 456 11.75 7.06 -26.80
CA ASP A 456 12.78 8.03 -27.21
C ASP A 456 13.46 8.75 -26.01
N LEU A 457 13.02 8.45 -24.76
CA LEU A 457 13.65 9.02 -23.57
C LEU A 457 15.11 8.60 -23.43
N PRO A 458 15.95 9.45 -22.82
CA PRO A 458 17.29 9.06 -22.38
C PRO A 458 17.27 7.83 -21.45
N GLU A 459 18.26 6.96 -21.56
CA GLU A 459 18.33 5.70 -20.78
C GLU A 459 18.26 5.93 -19.27
N ALA A 460 18.83 7.02 -18.77
CA ALA A 460 18.76 7.41 -17.36
C ALA A 460 17.30 7.64 -16.87
N LEU A 461 16.41 8.15 -17.73
CA LEU A 461 15.01 8.37 -17.42
C LEU A 461 14.15 7.12 -17.65
N LYS A 462 14.51 6.27 -18.61
CA LYS A 462 13.87 4.96 -18.85
C LYS A 462 14.04 4.01 -17.68
N ALA A 463 15.16 4.08 -16.96
CA ALA A 463 15.46 3.25 -15.79
C ALA A 463 14.35 3.31 -14.72
N ASN A 464 13.64 4.41 -14.60
CA ASN A 464 12.53 4.61 -13.66
C ASN A 464 11.18 4.04 -14.16
N LYS A 465 11.15 3.35 -15.30
CA LYS A 465 9.95 2.75 -15.90
C LYS A 465 8.80 3.75 -16.05
N PRO A 466 8.93 4.78 -16.91
CA PRO A 466 7.92 5.82 -17.09
C PRO A 466 6.54 5.25 -17.41
N ILE A 467 5.50 5.85 -16.82
CA ILE A 467 4.11 5.42 -16.95
C ILE A 467 3.31 6.48 -17.68
N VAL A 468 2.54 6.08 -18.70
CA VAL A 468 1.59 6.97 -19.38
C VAL A 468 0.41 7.25 -18.45
N ARG A 469 0.09 8.53 -18.22
CA ARG A 469 -1.05 9.00 -17.42
C ARG A 469 -1.91 9.94 -18.24
N THR A 470 -3.21 9.97 -17.97
CA THR A 470 -4.10 11.00 -18.53
C THR A 470 -4.09 12.23 -17.64
N TRP A 471 -4.11 13.42 -18.20
CA TRP A 471 -4.22 14.67 -17.46
C TRP A 471 -5.51 14.72 -16.63
N LEU A 472 -6.59 14.13 -17.14
CA LEU A 472 -7.86 14.02 -16.43
C LEU A 472 -7.71 13.23 -15.09
N LYS A 473 -6.97 12.11 -15.14
CA LYS A 473 -6.71 11.30 -13.94
C LYS A 473 -5.86 12.05 -12.92
N ILE A 474 -4.84 12.78 -13.39
CA ILE A 474 -3.98 13.61 -12.54
C ILE A 474 -4.81 14.71 -11.84
N ARG A 475 -5.78 15.32 -12.54
CA ARG A 475 -6.72 16.29 -11.96
C ARG A 475 -7.63 15.66 -10.90
N GLN A 476 -8.11 14.45 -11.13
CA GLN A 476 -8.92 13.71 -10.15
C GLN A 476 -8.12 13.32 -8.89
N ASP A 477 -6.84 13.03 -9.05
CA ASP A 477 -5.93 12.69 -7.95
C ASP A 477 -5.49 13.94 -7.13
N GLN A 478 -5.88 15.15 -7.52
CA GLN A 478 -5.60 16.44 -6.83
C GLN A 478 -6.67 16.85 -5.82
N LEU A 479 -7.78 16.14 -5.69
CA LEU A 479 -8.82 16.49 -4.72
C LEU A 479 -8.27 16.36 -3.30
N PRO A 480 -8.52 17.38 -2.44
CA PRO A 480 -7.91 17.58 -1.15
C PRO A 480 -8.17 16.47 -0.16
#